data_c127f82ff871c0f2ce4670816ebe431d
#
_entry.id   c127f82ff871c0f2ce4670816ebe431d
#
_cell.length_a   1.000
_cell.length_b   1.000
_cell.length_c   1.000
_cell.angle_alpha   90.00
_cell.angle_beta   90.00
_cell.angle_gamma   90.00
#
_symmetry.space_group_name_H-M   'P 1'
#
loop_
_entity.id
_entity.type
_entity.pdbx_description
1 polymer ?
#
loop_
_entity_poly.entity_id
_entity_poly.type
_entity_poly.pdbx_seq_one_letter_code
_entity_poly.pdbx_strand_id
1 'polypeptide(L)'
;MNQDHTPLFDAIMGYVNGNPAYFRIPGHRGENGVNRKWVEYAGPGIFRMDLTETPLLDDLHNPEGAIREAQELAADLFGADHSWFLVNGTTCGNEAMVIAAAGEGERIIVPRNAHKSVLMGLIIPG
;
A
#
# COMPACT_ATOMS: atom_id res chain seq x y z
N MET A 1 -14.53 11.40 9.90
CA MET A 1 -13.40 10.94 10.78
C MET A 1 -12.39 12.08 10.96
N ASN A 2 -11.50 12.03 11.95
CA ASN A 2 -10.43 13.03 12.08
C ASN A 2 -9.31 12.73 11.08
N GLN A 3 -9.17 13.55 10.05
CA GLN A 3 -8.18 13.37 8.96
C GLN A 3 -6.74 13.78 9.35
N ASP A 4 -6.54 14.35 10.54
CA ASP A 4 -5.19 14.62 11.08
C ASP A 4 -4.56 13.37 11.73
N HIS A 5 -5.35 12.29 11.88
CA HIS A 5 -4.88 11.04 12.46
C HIS A 5 -4.06 10.24 11.43
N THR A 6 -2.93 9.68 11.84
CA THR A 6 -1.97 8.98 10.98
C THR A 6 -1.67 7.57 11.48
N PRO A 7 -2.68 6.67 11.57
CA PRO A 7 -2.55 5.41 12.31
C PRO A 7 -1.42 4.52 11.82
N LEU A 8 -1.24 4.38 10.51
CA LEU A 8 -0.16 3.56 9.94
C LEU A 8 1.22 4.18 10.19
N PHE A 9 1.35 5.50 10.03
CA PHE A 9 2.60 6.20 10.33
C PHE A 9 2.96 6.08 11.82
N ASP A 10 1.99 6.27 12.70
CA ASP A 10 2.19 6.19 14.15
C ASP A 10 2.58 4.78 14.58
N ALA A 11 1.98 3.74 14.00
CA ALA A 11 2.37 2.34 14.23
C ALA A 11 3.81 2.08 13.79
N ILE A 12 4.21 2.54 12.59
CA ILE A 12 5.58 2.43 12.09
C ILE A 12 6.55 3.14 13.01
N MET A 13 6.25 4.37 13.43
CA MET A 13 7.13 5.14 14.32
C MET A 13 7.23 4.52 15.72
N GLY A 14 6.12 3.99 16.23
CA GLY A 14 6.12 3.23 17.48
C GLY A 14 7.04 2.01 17.42
N TYR A 15 6.98 1.28 16.31
CA TYR A 15 7.85 0.12 16.07
C TYR A 15 9.33 0.51 15.96
N VAL A 16 9.64 1.53 15.17
CA VAL A 16 11.02 2.03 14.96
C VAL A 16 11.62 2.53 16.29
N ASN A 17 10.86 3.29 17.07
CA ASN A 17 11.30 3.85 18.35
C ASN A 17 11.47 2.78 19.43
N GLY A 18 10.72 1.68 19.35
CA GLY A 18 10.88 0.51 20.21
C GLY A 18 12.19 -0.24 19.98
N ASN A 19 12.88 0.03 18.87
CA ASN A 19 14.19 -0.55 18.51
C ASN A 19 14.26 -2.07 18.72
N PRO A 20 13.32 -2.85 18.17
CA PRO A 20 13.31 -4.29 18.38
C PRO A 20 14.51 -4.96 17.72
N ALA A 21 14.94 -6.09 18.28
CA ALA A 21 16.02 -6.90 17.69
C ALA A 21 15.68 -7.29 16.24
N TYR A 22 16.64 -7.12 15.33
CA TYR A 22 16.41 -7.27 13.90
C TYR A 22 16.61 -8.71 13.43
N PHE A 23 15.56 -9.51 13.44
CA PHE A 23 15.51 -10.88 12.92
C PHE A 23 14.45 -11.03 11.81
N ARG A 24 14.34 -10.05 10.93
CA ARG A 24 13.30 -9.96 9.89
C ARG A 24 13.85 -9.41 8.58
N ILE A 25 13.03 -9.39 7.55
CA ILE A 25 13.24 -8.62 6.32
C ILE A 25 12.81 -7.16 6.53
N PRO A 26 13.26 -6.23 5.66
CA PRO A 26 14.23 -6.44 4.57
C PRO A 26 15.67 -6.57 5.05
N GLY A 27 16.53 -7.21 4.22
CA GLY A 27 17.91 -7.56 4.60
C GLY A 27 18.87 -6.39 4.81
N HIS A 28 18.45 -5.16 4.50
CA HIS A 28 19.26 -3.95 4.74
C HIS A 28 19.35 -3.54 6.23
N ARG A 29 18.57 -4.14 7.11
CA ARG A 29 18.64 -3.94 8.57
C ARG A 29 18.57 -2.47 9.00
N GLY A 30 17.57 -1.74 8.47
CA GLY A 30 17.59 -0.29 8.54
C GLY A 30 18.81 0.25 7.78
N GLU A 31 19.48 1.27 8.28
CA GLU A 31 20.65 1.86 7.61
C GLU A 31 21.92 0.99 7.60
N ASN A 32 22.01 -0.05 8.44
CA ASN A 32 23.24 -0.82 8.63
C ASN A 32 23.66 -1.67 7.43
N GLY A 33 22.69 -2.11 6.62
CA GLY A 33 22.93 -2.90 5.40
C GLY A 33 22.85 -2.10 4.10
N VAL A 34 22.74 -0.76 4.18
CA VAL A 34 22.61 0.13 3.03
C VAL A 34 23.96 0.75 2.66
N ASN A 35 24.18 0.96 1.36
CA ASN A 35 25.36 1.68 0.91
C ASN A 35 25.38 3.10 1.53
N ARG A 36 26.54 3.49 2.06
CA ARG A 36 26.72 4.75 2.79
C ARG A 36 26.28 5.99 2.00
N LYS A 37 26.51 6.02 0.69
CA LYS A 37 26.09 7.15 -0.17
C LYS A 37 24.56 7.33 -0.20
N TRP A 38 23.81 6.22 -0.11
CA TRP A 38 22.36 6.27 -0.03
C TRP A 38 21.88 6.79 1.32
N VAL A 39 22.51 6.36 2.41
CA VAL A 39 22.19 6.84 3.75
C VAL A 39 22.49 8.33 3.90
N GLU A 40 23.63 8.79 3.34
CA GLU A 40 24.03 10.20 3.35
C GLU A 40 23.04 11.07 2.53
N TYR A 41 22.52 10.55 1.42
CA TYR A 41 21.58 11.27 0.55
C TYR A 41 20.16 11.29 1.11
N ALA A 42 19.61 10.16 1.52
CA ALA A 42 18.21 10.00 1.90
C ALA A 42 17.96 10.15 3.41
N GLY A 43 19.02 10.08 4.22
CA GLY A 43 18.93 9.98 5.66
C GLY A 43 18.63 8.56 6.15
N PRO A 44 19.02 8.22 7.40
CA PRO A 44 18.81 6.88 7.94
C PRO A 44 17.35 6.54 8.21
N GLY A 45 16.52 7.55 8.45
CA GLY A 45 15.11 7.38 8.85
C GLY A 45 14.30 6.58 7.84
N ILE A 46 14.47 6.84 6.54
CA ILE A 46 13.71 6.17 5.49
C ILE A 46 13.95 4.64 5.49
N PHE A 47 15.19 4.22 5.74
CA PHE A 47 15.54 2.79 5.77
C PHE A 47 15.07 2.10 7.05
N ARG A 48 14.92 2.82 8.15
CA ARG A 48 14.34 2.30 9.40
C ARG A 48 12.83 2.10 9.29
N MET A 49 12.17 2.90 8.46
CA MET A 49 10.72 2.83 8.21
C MET A 49 10.36 1.79 7.14
N ASP A 50 11.33 1.26 6.40
CA ASP A 50 11.10 0.17 5.45
C ASP A 50 11.00 -1.16 6.22
N LEU A 51 9.77 -1.57 6.45
CA LEU A 51 9.40 -2.68 7.33
C LEU A 51 8.51 -3.67 6.58
N THR A 52 8.61 -4.94 6.96
CA THR A 52 7.65 -5.95 6.54
C THR A 52 6.45 -5.97 7.48
N GLU A 53 5.37 -6.58 7.04
CA GLU A 53 4.21 -6.88 7.87
C GLU A 53 4.64 -7.74 9.07
N THR A 54 4.19 -7.34 10.24
CA THR A 54 4.39 -8.06 11.50
C THR A 54 3.12 -7.91 12.34
N PRO A 55 2.89 -8.74 13.34
CA PRO A 55 1.72 -8.62 14.22
C PRO A 55 1.56 -7.23 14.88
N LEU A 56 2.65 -6.45 14.96
CA LEU A 56 2.62 -5.08 15.50
C LEU A 56 2.32 -3.99 14.46
N LEU A 57 2.38 -4.35 13.15
CA LEU A 57 2.22 -3.41 12.04
C LEU A 57 1.00 -3.72 11.15
N ASP A 58 0.21 -4.72 11.53
CA ASP A 58 -0.94 -5.18 10.77
C ASP A 58 -0.56 -6.01 9.52
N ASP A 59 -1.55 -6.50 8.79
CA ASP A 59 -1.43 -7.31 7.57
C ASP A 59 -2.31 -6.68 6.46
N LEU A 60 -1.70 -6.37 5.32
CA LEU A 60 -2.42 -5.73 4.21
C LEU A 60 -3.49 -6.64 3.59
N HIS A 61 -3.30 -7.97 3.63
CA HIS A 61 -4.26 -8.93 3.08
C HIS A 61 -5.45 -9.20 4.01
N ASN A 62 -5.26 -8.97 5.31
CA ASN A 62 -6.31 -9.09 6.33
C ASN A 62 -6.16 -7.97 7.38
N PRO A 63 -6.38 -6.71 7.01
CA PRO A 63 -6.15 -5.58 7.90
C PRO A 63 -7.15 -5.55 9.05
N GLU A 64 -6.64 -5.55 10.29
CA GLU A 64 -7.43 -5.49 11.52
C GLU A 64 -7.01 -4.35 12.46
N GLY A 65 -5.89 -3.68 12.15
CA GLY A 65 -5.28 -2.64 12.97
C GLY A 65 -5.00 -1.34 12.21
N ALA A 66 -3.76 -0.89 12.23
CA ALA A 66 -3.35 0.42 11.70
C ALA A 66 -3.57 0.58 10.19
N ILE A 67 -3.42 -0.49 9.41
CA ILE A 67 -3.70 -0.47 7.97
C ILE A 67 -5.21 -0.30 7.75
N ARG A 68 -6.03 -1.04 8.49
CA ARG A 68 -7.49 -0.91 8.42
C ARG A 68 -7.94 0.50 8.78
N GLU A 69 -7.46 1.06 9.87
CA GLU A 69 -7.79 2.42 10.27
C GLU A 69 -7.40 3.46 9.20
N ALA A 70 -6.23 3.30 8.58
CA ALA A 70 -5.79 4.17 7.49
C ALA A 70 -6.66 4.03 6.23
N GLN A 71 -7.11 2.81 5.89
CA GLN A 71 -8.05 2.56 4.79
C GLN A 71 -9.43 3.18 5.07
N GLU A 72 -9.92 3.10 6.30
CA GLU A 72 -11.19 3.71 6.73
C GLU A 72 -11.12 5.25 6.65
N LEU A 73 -9.99 5.86 7.06
CA LEU A 73 -9.75 7.29 6.90
C LEU A 73 -9.73 7.71 5.41
N ALA A 74 -9.07 6.94 4.57
CA ALA A 74 -9.06 7.21 3.13
C ALA A 74 -10.48 7.09 2.52
N ALA A 75 -11.25 6.08 2.91
CA ALA A 75 -12.63 5.92 2.47
C ALA A 75 -13.50 7.12 2.88
N ASP A 76 -13.40 7.56 4.15
CA ASP A 76 -14.11 8.74 4.65
C ASP A 76 -13.74 10.02 3.88
N LEU A 77 -12.44 10.23 3.59
CA LEU A 77 -11.96 11.39 2.85
C LEU A 77 -12.54 11.46 1.42
N PHE A 78 -12.61 10.33 0.75
CA PHE A 78 -13.10 10.24 -0.64
C PHE A 78 -14.60 9.99 -0.73
N GLY A 79 -15.31 9.83 0.38
CA GLY A 79 -16.74 9.51 0.41
C GLY A 79 -17.06 8.13 -0.18
N ALA A 80 -16.14 7.18 -0.04
CA ALA A 80 -16.29 5.80 -0.51
C ALA A 80 -16.69 4.87 0.65
N ASP A 81 -17.34 3.75 0.31
CA ASP A 81 -17.66 2.73 1.31
C ASP A 81 -16.40 2.01 1.81
N HIS A 82 -15.43 1.80 0.90
CA HIS A 82 -14.17 1.13 1.18
C HIS A 82 -13.02 1.75 0.39
N SER A 83 -11.80 1.61 0.92
CA SER A 83 -10.54 1.91 0.23
C SER A 83 -9.56 0.76 0.44
N TRP A 84 -8.77 0.45 -0.59
CA TRP A 84 -7.71 -0.56 -0.54
C TRP A 84 -6.39 0.05 -0.96
N PHE A 85 -5.34 -0.22 -0.20
CA PHE A 85 -4.00 0.18 -0.57
C PHE A 85 -3.38 -0.84 -1.53
N LEU A 86 -2.84 -0.34 -2.64
CA LEU A 86 -2.27 -1.19 -3.69
C LEU A 86 -0.75 -1.25 -3.56
N VAL A 87 -0.18 -2.47 -3.64
CA VAL A 87 1.27 -2.69 -3.59
C VAL A 87 1.89 -3.02 -4.94
N ASN A 88 1.05 -3.33 -5.96
CA ASN A 88 1.48 -3.60 -7.33
C ASN A 88 1.17 -2.44 -8.28
N GLY A 89 1.13 -1.24 -7.76
CA GLY A 89 0.85 -0.02 -8.52
C GLY A 89 -0.60 0.10 -9.01
N THR A 90 -0.92 1.22 -9.61
CA THR A 90 -2.26 1.53 -10.15
C THR A 90 -2.71 0.55 -11.24
N THR A 91 -1.79 -0.11 -11.93
CA THR A 91 -2.12 -1.13 -12.94
C THR A 91 -2.99 -2.24 -12.34
N CYS A 92 -2.58 -2.80 -11.21
CA CYS A 92 -3.35 -3.83 -10.50
C CYS A 92 -4.75 -3.31 -10.11
N GLY A 93 -4.85 -2.08 -9.61
CA GLY A 93 -6.13 -1.47 -9.26
C GLY A 93 -7.05 -1.26 -10.47
N ASN A 94 -6.52 -0.80 -11.59
CA ASN A 94 -7.29 -0.64 -12.82
C ASN A 94 -7.81 -1.99 -13.35
N GLU A 95 -6.98 -3.01 -13.33
CA GLU A 95 -7.38 -4.36 -13.73
C GLU A 95 -8.48 -4.91 -12.81
N ALA A 96 -8.28 -4.83 -11.50
CA ALA A 96 -9.27 -5.26 -10.52
C ALA A 96 -10.62 -4.51 -10.67
N MET A 97 -10.56 -3.20 -10.87
CA MET A 97 -11.75 -2.37 -11.06
C MET A 97 -12.53 -2.77 -12.32
N VAL A 98 -11.85 -2.99 -13.45
CA VAL A 98 -12.50 -3.39 -14.70
C VAL A 98 -13.12 -4.78 -14.56
N ILE A 99 -12.40 -5.74 -13.99
CA ILE A 99 -12.89 -7.09 -13.74
C ILE A 99 -14.12 -7.10 -12.81
N ALA A 100 -14.13 -6.23 -11.81
CA ALA A 100 -15.25 -6.12 -10.88
C ALA A 100 -16.48 -5.41 -11.51
N ALA A 101 -16.26 -4.54 -12.51
CA ALA A 101 -17.30 -3.73 -13.13
C ALA A 101 -18.02 -4.41 -14.30
N ALA A 102 -17.37 -5.36 -14.99
CA ALA A 102 -17.92 -6.04 -16.16
C ALA A 102 -17.41 -7.49 -16.25
N GLY A 103 -18.33 -8.43 -16.42
CA GLY A 103 -18.06 -9.83 -16.68
C GLY A 103 -17.97 -10.17 -18.16
N GLU A 104 -17.75 -11.45 -18.47
CA GLU A 104 -17.71 -11.97 -19.85
C GLU A 104 -19.01 -11.64 -20.61
N GLY A 105 -18.86 -11.06 -21.79
CA GLY A 105 -19.98 -10.66 -22.66
C GLY A 105 -20.68 -9.36 -22.25
N GLU A 106 -20.33 -8.74 -21.15
CA GLU A 106 -20.85 -7.44 -20.75
C GLU A 106 -20.16 -6.28 -21.46
N ARG A 107 -20.74 -5.09 -21.37
CA ARG A 107 -20.21 -3.91 -22.07
C ARG A 107 -19.75 -2.85 -21.08
N ILE A 108 -18.55 -2.35 -21.30
CA ILE A 108 -17.99 -1.23 -20.55
C ILE A 108 -17.58 -0.11 -21.51
N ILE A 109 -17.81 1.14 -21.15
CA ILE A 109 -17.38 2.30 -21.92
C ILE A 109 -16.05 2.79 -21.38
N VAL A 110 -15.04 2.81 -22.23
CA VAL A 110 -13.71 3.29 -21.89
C VAL A 110 -13.26 4.40 -22.84
N PRO A 111 -12.51 5.41 -22.40
CA PRO A 111 -11.97 6.43 -23.28
C PRO A 111 -10.90 5.83 -24.20
N ARG A 112 -10.82 6.31 -25.45
CA ARG A 112 -9.86 5.81 -26.43
C ARG A 112 -8.38 5.97 -25.99
N ASN A 113 -8.10 6.96 -25.17
CA ASN A 113 -6.78 7.26 -24.62
C ASN A 113 -6.56 6.64 -23.22
N ALA A 114 -7.34 5.60 -22.86
CA ALA A 114 -7.16 4.89 -21.61
C ALA A 114 -5.75 4.27 -21.52
N HIS A 115 -5.22 4.22 -20.30
CA HIS A 115 -3.96 3.55 -20.03
C HIS A 115 -4.07 2.05 -20.35
N LYS A 116 -2.98 1.43 -20.79
CA LYS A 116 -2.93 0.00 -21.17
C LYS A 116 -3.47 -0.97 -20.11
N SER A 117 -3.38 -0.62 -18.83
CA SER A 117 -3.91 -1.44 -17.73
C SER A 117 -5.43 -1.62 -17.80
N VAL A 118 -6.16 -0.63 -18.30
CA VAL A 118 -7.61 -0.75 -18.52
C VAL A 118 -7.89 -1.78 -19.62
N LEU A 119 -7.11 -1.73 -20.70
CA LEU A 119 -7.22 -2.74 -21.79
C LEU A 119 -6.86 -4.14 -21.30
N MET A 120 -5.84 -4.28 -20.45
CA MET A 120 -5.50 -5.56 -19.84
C MET A 120 -6.62 -6.09 -18.94
N GLY A 121 -7.25 -5.23 -18.16
CA GLY A 121 -8.42 -5.56 -17.36
C GLY A 121 -9.61 -6.06 -18.18
N LEU A 122 -9.72 -5.66 -19.46
CA LEU A 122 -10.75 -6.16 -20.38
C LEU A 122 -10.40 -7.53 -20.98
N ILE A 123 -9.10 -7.82 -21.12
CA ILE A 123 -8.62 -9.06 -21.77
C ILE A 123 -8.61 -10.23 -20.77
N ILE A 124 -8.25 -9.97 -19.50
CA ILE A 124 -8.10 -11.02 -18.48
C ILE A 124 -9.39 -11.82 -18.24
N PRO A 125 -10.56 -11.21 -18.10
CA PRO A 125 -11.80 -11.95 -17.84
C PRO A 125 -12.40 -12.63 -19.09
N GLY A 126 -11.96 -12.31 -20.30
CA GLY A 126 -12.46 -12.88 -21.54
C GLY A 126 -13.35 -11.92 -22.35
#